data_c949e2626f70267acd34d96ff032d7af
#
_entry.id   c949e2626f70267acd34d96ff032d7af
#
_cell.length_a   1.000
_cell.length_b   1.000
_cell.length_c   1.000
_cell.angle_alpha   90.00
_cell.angle_beta   90.00
_cell.angle_gamma   90.00
#
_symmetry.space_group_name_H-M   'P 1'
#
loop_
_entity.id
_entity.type
_entity.pdbx_description
1 polymer ?
#
loop_
_entity_poly.entity_id
_entity_poly.type
_entity_poly.pdbx_seq_one_letter_code
_entity_poly.pdbx_strand_id
1 'polypeptide(L)'
;EASGHVWAFNYPLLDCKQCKSRYRAYEFSENYSSINWEETKCPNCGSVGSLTEPRQFNLMFKTHVGPVEETGTEAFLRPETAQGIYVNYQLVQGAMRMKVPFGIAQIGKAFRNEIIARNFIFRTREFEQMEMQYFVKPGTDNEAFGKWKDKRLNFYLDNLDINKDKLRFHEHGSSELAHYAKEAWDIEYKFPFGWSEIEGIHNRTDYDLSR
;
A
#
# COMPACT_ATOMS: atom_id res chain seq x y z
N GLU A 1 11.74 7.25 -7.48
CA GLU A 1 13.01 6.67 -7.04
C GLU A 1 13.30 7.02 -5.57
N ALA A 2 13.33 8.30 -5.18
CA ALA A 2 13.67 8.74 -3.81
C ALA A 2 12.82 8.07 -2.71
N SER A 3 11.53 7.87 -2.94
CA SER A 3 10.64 7.17 -2.00
C SER A 3 10.90 5.66 -1.86
N GLY A 4 11.79 5.08 -2.66
CA GLY A 4 12.11 3.66 -2.65
C GLY A 4 11.12 2.74 -3.40
N HIS A 5 9.97 3.22 -3.85
CA HIS A 5 8.93 2.37 -4.46
C HIS A 5 9.39 1.63 -5.72
N VAL A 6 10.25 2.22 -6.54
CA VAL A 6 10.78 1.57 -7.75
C VAL A 6 11.49 0.25 -7.42
N TRP A 7 12.14 0.17 -6.27
CA TRP A 7 12.95 -0.96 -5.86
C TRP A 7 12.26 -1.88 -4.85
N ALA A 8 11.42 -1.32 -3.95
CA ALA A 8 10.87 -2.03 -2.81
C ALA A 8 9.40 -2.48 -3.01
N PHE A 9 8.68 -1.92 -4.00
CA PHE A 9 7.26 -2.24 -4.19
C PHE A 9 7.07 -3.51 -5.01
N ASN A 10 7.59 -4.63 -4.46
CA ASN A 10 7.61 -5.93 -5.11
C ASN A 10 6.87 -6.97 -4.28
N TYR A 11 6.26 -7.93 -4.99
CA TYR A 11 5.73 -9.15 -4.39
C TYR A 11 6.43 -10.39 -4.94
N PRO A 12 6.77 -11.36 -4.07
CA PRO A 12 7.26 -12.66 -4.52
C PRO A 12 6.09 -13.46 -5.09
N LEU A 13 6.11 -13.68 -6.40
CA LEU A 13 5.08 -14.41 -7.13
C LEU A 13 5.56 -15.77 -7.59
N LEU A 14 4.63 -16.72 -7.58
CA LEU A 14 4.81 -18.04 -8.19
C LEU A 14 3.60 -18.41 -9.05
N ASP A 15 3.85 -19.19 -10.08
CA ASP A 15 2.84 -19.71 -11.00
C ASP A 15 2.72 -21.23 -10.85
N CYS A 16 1.51 -21.76 -10.97
CA CYS A 16 1.34 -23.19 -11.17
C CYS A 16 1.58 -23.54 -12.65
N LYS A 17 2.55 -24.40 -12.92
CA LYS A 17 2.89 -24.83 -14.29
C LYS A 17 1.75 -25.56 -14.97
N GLN A 18 0.86 -26.22 -14.18
CA GLN A 18 -0.23 -27.04 -14.69
C GLN A 18 -1.51 -26.22 -14.95
N CYS A 19 -2.07 -25.54 -13.94
CA CYS A 19 -3.34 -24.82 -14.08
C CYS A 19 -3.18 -23.32 -14.37
N LYS A 20 -1.94 -22.83 -14.46
CA LYS A 20 -1.58 -21.42 -14.72
C LYS A 20 -2.10 -20.43 -13.68
N SER A 21 -2.60 -20.91 -12.54
CA SER A 21 -2.96 -20.05 -11.41
C SER A 21 -1.71 -19.40 -10.83
N ARG A 22 -1.87 -18.17 -10.36
CA ARG A 22 -0.79 -17.34 -9.81
C ARG A 22 -1.07 -17.01 -8.37
N TYR A 23 -0.03 -17.02 -7.54
CA TYR A 23 -0.10 -16.84 -6.09
C TYR A 23 1.02 -15.91 -5.62
N ARG A 24 0.79 -15.27 -4.48
CA ARG A 24 1.85 -14.61 -3.73
C ARG A 24 2.49 -15.64 -2.79
N ALA A 25 3.81 -15.67 -2.72
CA ALA A 25 4.51 -16.71 -1.93
C ALA A 25 4.13 -16.66 -0.44
N TYR A 26 3.91 -15.48 0.12
CA TYR A 26 3.52 -15.34 1.52
C TYR A 26 2.08 -15.82 1.84
N GLU A 27 1.23 -16.08 0.84
CA GLU A 27 -0.06 -16.76 1.05
C GLU A 27 0.11 -18.21 1.52
N PHE A 28 1.31 -18.80 1.31
CA PHE A 28 1.66 -20.15 1.77
C PHE A 28 2.34 -20.13 3.15
N SER A 29 3.21 -19.16 3.39
CA SER A 29 3.91 -18.95 4.66
C SER A 29 4.58 -17.58 4.65
N GLU A 30 4.61 -16.91 5.80
CA GLU A 30 5.39 -15.68 5.98
C GLU A 30 6.87 -15.90 5.66
N ASN A 31 7.41 -17.05 6.08
CA ASN A 31 8.77 -17.49 5.74
C ASN A 31 8.78 -18.37 4.48
N TYR A 32 8.29 -17.83 3.36
CA TYR A 32 8.21 -18.56 2.09
C TYR A 32 9.57 -19.00 1.53
N SER A 33 10.68 -18.40 1.97
CA SER A 33 12.02 -18.79 1.55
C SER A 33 12.44 -20.18 2.06
N SER A 34 11.78 -20.70 3.09
CA SER A 34 12.01 -22.03 3.64
C SER A 34 11.10 -23.12 3.05
N ILE A 35 10.17 -22.75 2.15
CA ILE A 35 9.23 -23.70 1.56
C ILE A 35 9.90 -24.52 0.48
N ASN A 36 9.73 -25.84 0.53
CA ASN A 36 10.06 -26.74 -0.58
C ASN A 36 8.91 -26.71 -1.61
N TRP A 37 9.07 -25.92 -2.66
CA TRP A 37 8.05 -25.75 -3.70
C TRP A 37 7.81 -26.99 -4.53
N GLU A 38 8.79 -27.92 -4.58
CA GLU A 38 8.65 -29.20 -5.29
C GLU A 38 7.71 -30.16 -4.56
N GLU A 39 7.53 -30.01 -3.25
CA GLU A 39 6.62 -30.83 -2.45
C GLU A 39 5.30 -30.13 -2.16
N THR A 40 5.20 -28.83 -2.47
CA THR A 40 4.01 -28.03 -2.17
C THR A 40 2.89 -28.28 -3.18
N LYS A 41 1.67 -28.44 -2.66
CA LYS A 41 0.46 -28.62 -3.48
C LYS A 41 -0.05 -27.28 -3.98
N CYS A 42 -0.45 -27.24 -5.26
CA CYS A 42 -1.18 -26.11 -5.81
C CYS A 42 -2.57 -26.01 -5.17
N PRO A 43 -2.98 -24.86 -4.58
CA PRO A 43 -4.30 -24.73 -3.96
C PRO A 43 -5.48 -24.89 -4.92
N ASN A 44 -5.29 -24.58 -6.21
CA ASN A 44 -6.34 -24.66 -7.20
C ASN A 44 -6.53 -26.03 -7.82
N CYS A 45 -5.45 -26.70 -8.24
CA CYS A 45 -5.53 -27.97 -8.95
C CYS A 45 -5.03 -29.18 -8.16
N GLY A 46 -4.47 -28.98 -6.98
CA GLY A 46 -3.97 -30.04 -6.11
C GLY A 46 -2.66 -30.70 -6.55
N SER A 47 -2.08 -30.31 -7.70
CA SER A 47 -0.85 -30.91 -8.20
C SER A 47 0.35 -30.57 -7.30
N VAL A 48 1.14 -31.58 -6.97
CA VAL A 48 2.40 -31.43 -6.23
C VAL A 48 3.53 -31.10 -7.21
N GLY A 49 4.51 -30.28 -6.79
CA GLY A 49 5.69 -29.95 -7.60
C GLY A 49 5.40 -29.12 -8.85
N SER A 50 4.19 -28.59 -8.95
CA SER A 50 3.74 -27.78 -10.09
C SER A 50 3.96 -26.27 -9.90
N LEU A 51 4.35 -25.84 -8.71
CA LEU A 51 4.61 -24.43 -8.41
C LEU A 51 6.03 -24.06 -8.87
N THR A 52 6.19 -22.84 -9.37
CA THR A 52 7.50 -22.29 -9.70
C THR A 52 8.19 -21.74 -8.45
N GLU A 53 9.49 -21.54 -8.51
CA GLU A 53 10.18 -20.69 -7.53
C GLU A 53 9.58 -19.28 -7.52
N PRO A 54 9.54 -18.62 -6.34
CA PRO A 54 9.10 -17.24 -6.24
C PRO A 54 10.00 -16.29 -7.02
N ARG A 55 9.40 -15.39 -7.79
CA ARG A 55 10.09 -14.31 -8.50
C ARG A 55 9.51 -12.98 -8.11
N GLN A 56 10.36 -11.98 -7.97
CA GLN A 56 9.93 -10.62 -7.61
C GLN A 56 9.13 -10.01 -8.76
N PHE A 57 7.97 -9.47 -8.43
CA PHE A 57 7.09 -8.77 -9.36
C PHE A 57 6.84 -7.36 -8.83
N ASN A 58 7.29 -6.35 -9.60
CA ASN A 58 7.08 -4.95 -9.24
C ASN A 58 5.66 -4.52 -9.60
N LEU A 59 4.97 -3.93 -8.62
CA LEU A 59 3.58 -3.46 -8.78
C LEU A 59 3.46 -2.11 -9.49
N MET A 60 4.55 -1.42 -9.77
CA MET A 60 4.48 -0.16 -10.50
C MET A 60 4.24 -0.43 -11.99
N PHE A 61 3.32 0.32 -12.59
CA PHE A 61 3.22 0.38 -14.03
C PHE A 61 4.40 1.14 -14.59
N LYS A 62 5.11 0.52 -15.51
CA LYS A 62 6.19 1.08 -16.27
C LYS A 62 5.66 1.59 -17.62
N THR A 63 6.14 2.74 -18.06
CA THR A 63 5.82 3.35 -19.33
C THR A 63 7.04 4.11 -19.86
N HIS A 64 6.93 4.68 -21.04
CA HIS A 64 7.96 5.50 -21.66
C HIS A 64 7.41 6.88 -22.02
N VAL A 65 8.22 7.89 -21.83
CA VAL A 65 7.92 9.28 -22.20
C VAL A 65 8.79 9.67 -23.38
N GLY A 66 8.14 10.07 -24.47
CA GLY A 66 8.81 10.42 -25.72
C GLY A 66 7.99 9.96 -26.92
N PRO A 67 8.36 10.43 -28.14
CA PRO A 67 7.61 10.11 -29.36
C PRO A 67 7.81 8.67 -29.86
N VAL A 68 8.90 8.02 -29.44
CA VAL A 68 9.26 6.66 -29.86
C VAL A 68 9.62 5.85 -28.63
N GLU A 69 9.03 4.66 -28.48
CA GLU A 69 9.18 3.82 -27.31
C GLU A 69 10.64 3.38 -27.07
N GLU A 70 11.34 2.98 -28.13
CA GLU A 70 12.72 2.49 -28.06
C GLU A 70 13.74 3.55 -27.58
N THR A 71 13.43 4.83 -27.77
CA THR A 71 14.28 5.95 -27.35
C THR A 71 13.68 6.78 -26.24
N GLY A 72 12.48 6.41 -25.78
CA GLY A 72 11.76 7.10 -24.72
C GLY A 72 12.42 6.94 -23.36
N THR A 73 12.28 7.95 -22.50
CA THR A 73 12.71 7.85 -21.10
C THR A 73 11.74 6.98 -20.33
N GLU A 74 12.27 5.97 -19.62
CA GLU A 74 11.48 5.14 -18.74
C GLU A 74 10.83 5.99 -17.64
N ALA A 75 9.54 5.76 -17.39
CA ALA A 75 8.76 6.41 -16.35
C ALA A 75 7.84 5.41 -15.66
N PHE A 76 7.40 5.74 -14.46
CA PHE A 76 6.48 4.91 -13.70
C PHE A 76 5.23 5.70 -13.33
N LEU A 77 4.07 5.06 -13.44
CA LEU A 77 2.84 5.62 -12.89
C LEU A 77 2.88 5.53 -11.37
N ARG A 78 2.40 6.57 -10.69
CA ARG A 78 2.44 6.62 -9.22
C ARG A 78 1.57 5.55 -8.59
N PRO A 79 2.06 4.77 -7.60
CA PRO A 79 1.29 3.74 -6.90
C PRO A 79 0.48 4.30 -5.73
N GLU A 80 0.77 5.55 -5.31
CA GLU A 80 0.08 6.29 -4.26
C GLU A 80 0.22 7.80 -4.47
N THR A 81 -0.59 8.57 -3.76
CA THR A 81 -0.59 10.04 -3.88
C THR A 81 0.36 10.74 -2.92
N ALA A 82 0.94 10.02 -1.95
CA ALA A 82 1.81 10.56 -0.91
C ALA A 82 3.00 11.35 -1.44
N GLN A 83 3.70 10.84 -2.45
CA GLN A 83 4.91 11.49 -2.99
C GLN A 83 4.63 12.88 -3.53
N GLY A 84 3.44 13.08 -4.14
CA GLY A 84 3.02 14.41 -4.60
C GLY A 84 2.88 15.42 -3.45
N ILE A 85 2.49 14.95 -2.27
CA ILE A 85 2.39 15.78 -1.06
C ILE A 85 3.79 16.17 -0.57
N TYR A 86 4.71 15.21 -0.45
CA TYR A 86 6.06 15.45 0.06
C TYR A 86 6.88 16.36 -0.85
N VAL A 87 6.86 16.12 -2.16
CA VAL A 87 7.56 16.97 -3.14
C VAL A 87 7.09 18.42 -3.08
N ASN A 88 5.81 18.65 -2.79
CA ASN A 88 5.24 19.98 -2.71
C ASN A 88 5.24 20.57 -1.27
N TYR A 89 5.79 19.87 -0.27
CA TYR A 89 5.74 20.29 1.13
C TYR A 89 6.26 21.72 1.33
N GLN A 90 7.49 22.02 0.88
CA GLN A 90 8.12 23.32 1.04
C GLN A 90 7.35 24.43 0.31
N LEU A 91 6.88 24.14 -0.91
CA LEU A 91 6.09 25.09 -1.69
C LEU A 91 4.79 25.46 -1.00
N VAL A 92 4.05 24.47 -0.53
CA VAL A 92 2.77 24.67 0.18
C VAL A 92 3.00 25.40 1.51
N GLN A 93 4.00 24.95 2.28
CA GLN A 93 4.35 25.58 3.56
C GLN A 93 4.68 27.06 3.38
N GLY A 94 5.52 27.39 2.40
CA GLY A 94 5.95 28.76 2.13
C GLY A 94 4.83 29.63 1.58
N ALA A 95 4.11 29.17 0.55
CA ALA A 95 3.03 29.92 -0.09
C ALA A 95 1.86 30.20 0.88
N MET A 96 1.50 29.22 1.70
CA MET A 96 0.42 29.32 2.67
C MET A 96 0.87 29.82 4.05
N ARG A 97 2.18 30.08 4.24
CA ARG A 97 2.78 30.47 5.53
C ARG A 97 2.42 29.55 6.69
N MET A 98 2.34 28.25 6.41
CA MET A 98 1.93 27.25 7.39
C MET A 98 3.02 26.98 8.42
N LYS A 99 2.59 26.74 9.66
CA LYS A 99 3.45 26.28 10.76
C LYS A 99 2.97 24.93 11.26
N VAL A 100 3.89 24.04 11.58
CA VAL A 100 3.55 22.74 12.18
C VAL A 100 2.81 22.94 13.52
N PRO A 101 1.76 22.19 13.83
CA PRO A 101 1.23 21.09 13.02
C PRO A 101 0.30 21.56 11.90
N PHE A 102 0.39 20.96 10.71
CA PHE A 102 -0.57 21.17 9.61
C PHE A 102 -0.64 19.92 8.71
N GLY A 103 -1.71 19.83 7.95
CA GLY A 103 -1.94 18.72 7.01
C GLY A 103 -1.98 19.19 5.56
N ILE A 104 -1.53 18.34 4.65
CA ILE A 104 -1.75 18.49 3.21
C ILE A 104 -2.53 17.27 2.75
N ALA A 105 -3.69 17.49 2.15
CA ALA A 105 -4.54 16.43 1.61
C ALA A 105 -4.53 16.47 0.08
N GLN A 106 -4.64 15.30 -0.52
CA GLN A 106 -4.73 15.13 -1.97
C GLN A 106 -5.77 14.06 -2.29
N ILE A 107 -6.56 14.32 -3.34
CA ILE A 107 -7.41 13.31 -3.99
C ILE A 107 -6.88 13.15 -5.40
N GLY A 108 -6.68 11.91 -5.85
CA GLY A 108 -6.18 11.67 -7.19
C GLY A 108 -6.05 10.19 -7.54
N LYS A 109 -5.74 9.95 -8.80
CA LYS A 109 -5.51 8.60 -9.32
C LYS A 109 -4.20 8.02 -8.82
N ALA A 110 -4.26 6.73 -8.47
CA ALA A 110 -3.11 5.88 -8.22
C ALA A 110 -3.21 4.60 -9.06
N PHE A 111 -2.07 3.96 -9.32
CA PHE A 111 -1.97 2.85 -10.26
C PHE A 111 -1.12 1.75 -9.65
N ARG A 112 -1.68 0.55 -9.58
CA ARG A 112 -0.94 -0.63 -9.15
C ARG A 112 -1.15 -1.76 -10.13
N ASN A 113 -0.10 -2.33 -10.67
CA ASN A 113 -0.16 -3.43 -11.62
C ASN A 113 -0.57 -4.73 -10.90
N GLU A 114 -1.79 -4.72 -10.36
CA GLU A 114 -2.35 -5.87 -9.64
C GLU A 114 -2.43 -7.08 -10.57
N ILE A 115 -2.02 -8.23 -10.05
CA ILE A 115 -2.02 -9.48 -10.79
C ILE A 115 -3.44 -9.86 -11.15
N ILE A 116 -4.34 -9.81 -10.16
CA ILE A 116 -5.76 -10.12 -10.29
C ILE A 116 -6.57 -8.99 -9.67
N ALA A 117 -7.30 -8.26 -10.49
CA ALA A 117 -8.40 -7.40 -10.02
C ALA A 117 -9.53 -8.30 -9.50
N ARG A 118 -10.11 -7.95 -8.35
CA ARG A 118 -11.15 -8.78 -7.71
C ARG A 118 -12.07 -7.97 -6.80
N ASN A 119 -13.17 -8.60 -6.42
CA ASN A 119 -14.16 -7.99 -5.52
C ASN A 119 -14.73 -6.68 -6.08
N PHE A 120 -15.10 -6.69 -7.37
CA PHE A 120 -15.64 -5.55 -8.12
C PHE A 120 -14.65 -4.36 -8.07
N ILE A 121 -15.01 -3.23 -7.45
CA ILE A 121 -14.15 -2.04 -7.37
C ILE A 121 -13.16 -2.08 -6.19
N PHE A 122 -13.21 -3.10 -5.33
CA PHE A 122 -12.36 -3.15 -4.14
C PHE A 122 -10.87 -3.29 -4.49
N ARG A 123 -10.53 -4.05 -5.53
CA ARG A 123 -9.15 -4.18 -6.01
C ARG A 123 -9.08 -4.02 -7.52
N THR A 124 -8.65 -2.85 -7.95
CA THR A 124 -8.49 -2.47 -9.36
C THR A 124 -7.06 -2.01 -9.63
N ARG A 125 -6.68 -1.93 -10.90
CA ARG A 125 -5.34 -1.45 -11.31
C ARG A 125 -5.22 0.05 -11.35
N GLU A 126 -6.34 0.75 -11.57
CA GLU A 126 -6.48 2.19 -11.49
C GLU A 126 -7.56 2.49 -10.46
N PHE A 127 -7.28 3.36 -9.51
CA PHE A 127 -8.22 3.74 -8.45
C PHE A 127 -7.98 5.17 -7.99
N GLU A 128 -8.95 5.74 -7.30
CA GLU A 128 -8.79 7.01 -6.64
C GLU A 128 -8.38 6.80 -5.19
N GLN A 129 -7.41 7.60 -4.75
CA GLN A 129 -6.98 7.69 -3.36
C GLN A 129 -7.31 9.09 -2.82
N MET A 130 -7.84 9.13 -1.60
CA MET A 130 -7.89 10.33 -0.79
C MET A 130 -6.89 10.15 0.34
N GLU A 131 -5.89 10.99 0.39
CA GLU A 131 -4.76 10.85 1.30
C GLU A 131 -4.43 12.20 1.95
N MET A 132 -4.04 12.16 3.22
CA MET A 132 -3.56 13.32 3.95
C MET A 132 -2.28 12.97 4.69
N GLN A 133 -1.28 13.85 4.57
CA GLN A 133 -0.08 13.82 5.40
C GLN A 133 -0.16 14.93 6.43
N TYR A 134 -0.07 14.57 7.71
CA TYR A 134 -0.13 15.50 8.83
C TYR A 134 1.25 15.68 9.43
N PHE A 135 1.80 16.87 9.25
CA PHE A 135 3.16 17.22 9.65
C PHE A 135 3.17 17.79 11.07
N VAL A 136 4.01 17.23 11.92
CA VAL A 136 4.11 17.59 13.34
C VAL A 136 5.54 17.93 13.72
N LYS A 137 5.75 18.48 14.93
CA LYS A 137 7.10 18.69 15.47
C LYS A 137 7.77 17.33 15.74
N PRO A 138 9.10 17.22 15.50
CA PRO A 138 9.84 16.03 15.90
C PRO A 138 9.58 15.66 17.37
N GLY A 139 9.35 14.36 17.62
CA GLY A 139 9.07 13.83 18.96
C GLY A 139 7.61 13.91 19.42
N THR A 140 6.68 14.48 18.60
CA THR A 140 5.24 14.51 18.90
C THR A 140 4.43 13.58 18.00
N ASP A 141 5.11 12.74 17.22
CA ASP A 141 4.54 11.83 16.25
C ASP A 141 3.60 10.79 16.89
N ASN A 142 3.99 10.17 18.00
CA ASN A 142 3.18 9.15 18.68
C ASN A 142 1.85 9.74 19.21
N GLU A 143 1.89 10.93 19.80
CA GLU A 143 0.68 11.61 20.29
C GLU A 143 -0.27 11.96 19.14
N ALA A 144 0.29 12.51 18.06
CA ALA A 144 -0.48 12.83 16.86
C ALA A 144 -1.10 11.58 16.22
N PHE A 145 -0.33 10.50 16.15
CA PHE A 145 -0.77 9.22 15.61
C PHE A 145 -1.96 8.65 16.39
N GLY A 146 -1.88 8.59 17.72
CA GLY A 146 -2.99 8.14 18.56
C GLY A 146 -4.25 8.98 18.35
N LYS A 147 -4.11 10.32 18.33
CA LYS A 147 -5.24 11.24 18.07
C LYS A 147 -5.87 11.00 16.69
N TRP A 148 -5.07 10.74 15.66
CA TRP A 148 -5.59 10.47 14.33
C TRP A 148 -6.29 9.12 14.22
N LYS A 149 -5.80 8.08 14.88
CA LYS A 149 -6.50 6.79 14.97
C LYS A 149 -7.93 6.99 15.48
N ASP A 150 -8.08 7.65 16.64
CA ASP A 150 -9.38 7.89 17.24
C ASP A 150 -10.28 8.75 16.34
N LYS A 151 -9.75 9.83 15.78
CA LYS A 151 -10.50 10.72 14.88
C LYS A 151 -11.00 10.00 13.64
N ARG A 152 -10.17 9.13 13.04
CA ARG A 152 -10.57 8.43 11.82
C ARG A 152 -11.62 7.37 12.10
N LEU A 153 -11.48 6.60 13.17
CA LEU A 153 -12.53 5.66 13.57
C LEU A 153 -13.85 6.37 13.86
N ASN A 154 -13.81 7.45 14.65
CA ASN A 154 -15.01 8.23 14.97
C ASN A 154 -15.64 8.85 13.73
N PHE A 155 -14.86 9.24 12.71
CA PHE A 155 -15.41 9.71 11.44
C PHE A 155 -16.32 8.67 10.79
N TYR A 156 -15.92 7.40 10.77
CA TYR A 156 -16.75 6.33 10.22
C TYR A 156 -18.01 6.08 11.05
N LEU A 157 -17.90 6.16 12.37
CA LEU A 157 -19.02 5.94 13.28
C LEU A 157 -20.02 7.11 13.27
N ASP A 158 -19.52 8.33 13.42
CA ASP A 158 -20.35 9.52 13.70
C ASP A 158 -20.82 10.23 12.43
N ASN A 159 -20.00 10.22 11.36
CA ASN A 159 -20.31 10.95 10.13
C ASN A 159 -20.84 10.06 9.00
N LEU A 160 -20.45 8.79 8.97
CA LEU A 160 -20.90 7.84 7.95
C LEU A 160 -21.90 6.82 8.49
N ASP A 161 -22.24 6.89 9.78
CA ASP A 161 -23.21 6.01 10.45
C ASP A 161 -22.94 4.51 10.22
N ILE A 162 -21.67 4.14 10.17
CA ILE A 162 -21.28 2.74 9.99
C ILE A 162 -21.40 2.03 11.34
N ASN A 163 -22.10 0.88 11.33
CA ASN A 163 -22.25 0.07 12.53
C ASN A 163 -20.88 -0.35 13.09
N LYS A 164 -20.65 -0.10 14.39
CA LYS A 164 -19.42 -0.42 15.10
C LYS A 164 -19.00 -1.89 14.97
N ASP A 165 -19.95 -2.82 14.93
CA ASP A 165 -19.67 -4.25 14.79
C ASP A 165 -19.10 -4.63 13.41
N LYS A 166 -19.12 -3.67 12.47
CA LYS A 166 -18.56 -3.79 11.13
C LYS A 166 -17.20 -3.13 10.97
N LEU A 167 -16.67 -2.52 12.01
CA LEU A 167 -15.36 -1.86 12.01
C LEU A 167 -14.45 -2.49 13.04
N ARG A 168 -13.18 -2.57 12.72
CA ARG A 168 -12.13 -2.93 13.67
C ARG A 168 -10.82 -2.27 13.29
N PHE A 169 -9.91 -2.16 14.26
CA PHE A 169 -8.51 -1.89 13.99
C PHE A 169 -7.76 -3.19 13.71
N HIS A 170 -6.82 -3.13 12.79
CA HIS A 170 -5.79 -4.13 12.56
C HIS A 170 -4.42 -3.45 12.69
N GLU A 171 -3.62 -3.91 13.66
CA GLU A 171 -2.24 -3.44 13.85
C GLU A 171 -1.29 -4.23 12.95
N HIS A 172 -0.42 -3.53 12.24
CA HIS A 172 0.60 -4.18 11.42
C HIS A 172 1.72 -4.76 12.29
N GLY A 173 1.98 -6.03 12.14
CA GLY A 173 3.16 -6.68 12.71
C GLY A 173 4.45 -6.23 12.00
N SER A 174 5.59 -6.56 12.58
CA SER A 174 6.89 -6.15 12.02
C SER A 174 7.16 -6.65 10.59
N SER A 175 6.54 -7.75 10.18
CA SER A 175 6.62 -8.30 8.82
C SER A 175 5.72 -7.59 7.81
N GLU A 176 4.71 -6.86 8.27
CA GLU A 176 3.73 -6.15 7.44
C GLU A 176 4.08 -4.67 7.26
N LEU A 177 4.91 -4.11 8.16
CA LEU A 177 5.27 -2.70 8.13
C LEU A 177 6.00 -2.33 6.84
N ALA A 178 5.52 -1.27 6.19
CA ALA A 178 6.24 -0.66 5.08
C ALA A 178 7.59 -0.10 5.55
N HIS A 179 8.58 -0.10 4.67
CA HIS A 179 9.97 0.32 4.96
C HIS A 179 10.10 1.77 5.50
N TYR A 180 9.10 2.59 5.30
CA TYR A 180 9.03 3.97 5.78
C TYR A 180 8.26 4.16 7.08
N ALA A 181 7.57 3.14 7.57
CA ALA A 181 6.67 3.24 8.70
C ALA A 181 7.30 2.74 10.00
N LYS A 182 7.16 3.50 11.08
CA LYS A 182 7.48 3.11 12.44
C LYS A 182 6.34 2.30 13.08
N GLU A 183 5.11 2.68 12.76
CA GLU A 183 3.88 2.07 13.23
C GLU A 183 2.79 2.25 12.18
N ALA A 184 1.96 1.24 11.98
CA ALA A 184 0.85 1.29 11.05
C ALA A 184 -0.36 0.53 11.60
N TRP A 185 -1.54 1.08 11.36
CA TRP A 185 -2.83 0.48 11.72
C TRP A 185 -3.80 0.68 10.58
N ASP A 186 -4.59 -0.34 10.29
CA ASP A 186 -5.69 -0.24 9.35
C ASP A 186 -7.02 -0.13 10.10
N ILE A 187 -7.95 0.63 9.54
CA ILE A 187 -9.36 0.50 9.83
C ILE A 187 -9.91 -0.47 8.81
N GLU A 188 -10.40 -1.61 9.29
CA GLU A 188 -11.02 -2.63 8.45
C GLU A 188 -12.53 -2.62 8.59
N TYR A 189 -13.20 -2.87 7.45
CA TYR A 189 -14.65 -3.09 7.38
C TYR A 189 -14.96 -4.55 7.09
N LYS A 190 -16.05 -5.05 7.70
CA LYS A 190 -16.55 -6.40 7.48
C LYS A 190 -17.39 -6.47 6.22
N PHE A 191 -16.73 -6.68 5.08
CA PHE A 191 -17.36 -6.91 3.80
C PHE A 191 -18.02 -8.30 3.71
N PRO A 192 -18.87 -8.59 2.69
CA PRO A 192 -19.37 -9.93 2.45
C PRO A 192 -18.29 -11.00 2.22
N PHE A 193 -17.09 -10.57 1.75
CA PHE A 193 -15.94 -11.44 1.50
C PHE A 193 -14.91 -11.45 2.65
N GLY A 194 -15.25 -10.88 3.80
CA GLY A 194 -14.39 -10.85 4.99
C GLY A 194 -13.95 -9.45 5.42
N TRP A 195 -13.10 -9.40 6.45
CA TRP A 195 -12.49 -8.16 6.91
C TRP A 195 -11.47 -7.67 5.89
N SER A 196 -11.53 -6.40 5.57
CA SER A 196 -10.58 -5.78 4.64
C SER A 196 -10.43 -4.30 4.93
N GLU A 197 -9.23 -3.80 4.67
CA GLU A 197 -8.83 -2.41 4.85
C GLU A 197 -9.72 -1.44 4.06
N ILE A 198 -10.14 -0.37 4.74
CA ILE A 198 -10.78 0.79 4.12
C ILE A 198 -9.96 2.06 4.31
N GLU A 199 -9.07 2.09 5.31
CA GLU A 199 -8.15 3.20 5.56
C GLU A 199 -6.92 2.71 6.31
N GLY A 200 -5.72 3.08 5.84
CA GLY A 200 -4.45 2.91 6.55
C GLY A 200 -4.03 4.18 7.28
N ILE A 201 -3.53 4.05 8.50
CA ILE A 201 -3.00 5.13 9.33
C ILE A 201 -1.57 4.79 9.70
N HIS A 202 -0.59 5.59 9.21
CA HIS A 202 0.82 5.27 9.32
C HIS A 202 1.60 6.38 10.02
N ASN A 203 2.46 6.03 10.97
CA ASN A 203 3.51 6.90 11.47
C ASN A 203 4.75 6.73 10.58
N ARG A 204 4.92 7.63 9.61
CA ARG A 204 6.00 7.57 8.61
C ARG A 204 7.30 8.22 9.06
N THR A 205 7.32 8.82 10.26
CA THR A 205 8.46 9.61 10.75
C THR A 205 8.86 10.74 9.79
N ASP A 206 10.15 11.02 9.63
CA ASP A 206 10.69 11.98 8.67
C ASP A 206 11.26 11.34 7.40
N TYR A 207 10.97 10.06 7.19
CA TYR A 207 11.55 9.27 6.10
C TYR A 207 11.43 9.96 4.74
N ASP A 208 10.22 10.40 4.37
CA ASP A 208 9.97 11.00 3.05
C ASP A 208 10.55 12.44 2.93
N LEU A 209 10.59 13.20 4.02
CA LEU A 209 11.10 14.58 4.02
C LEU A 209 12.64 14.66 4.06
N SER A 210 13.30 13.57 4.43
CA SER A 210 14.77 13.49 4.53
C SER A 210 15.44 12.97 3.25
N ARG A 211 14.67 12.66 2.20
CA ARG A 211 15.12 12.04 0.92
C ARG A 211 15.21 12.99 -0.29
#